data_d7ee8cba647a1d2077befb1302dffe59
#
_entry.id   d7ee8cba647a1d2077befb1302dffe59
#
_cell.length_a   1.000
_cell.length_b   1.000
_cell.length_c   1.000
_cell.angle_alpha   90.00
_cell.angle_beta   90.00
_cell.angle_gamma   90.00
#
_symmetry.space_group_name_H-M   'P 1'
#
loop_
_entity.id
_entity.type
_entity.pdbx_description
1 polymer ?
#
loop_
_entity_poly.entity_id
_entity_poly.type
_entity_poly.pdbx_seq_one_letter_code
_entity_poly.pdbx_strand_id
1 'polypeptide(L)'
;MGKKVAVVDLDLINPYFRTRVVKSYFEDKGIKVVSPEGKFANADVPALSPAIYGVLEGKNSYGVIDVGGGDIGTVVLGRFKNHLPDGAFNLFLVVNTCRPFTRDMGGITTALRDIEKTSRLKVNALVSNTNLGSETDASVVLEGYRIISE
;
A
#
# COMPACT_ATOMS: atom_id res chain seq x y z
N MET A 1 24.61 5.40 -12.10
CA MET A 1 24.11 4.12 -11.58
C MET A 1 22.68 4.33 -11.11
N GLY A 2 21.71 3.58 -11.67
CA GLY A 2 20.32 3.63 -11.23
C GLY A 2 20.18 3.07 -9.81
N LYS A 3 19.25 3.63 -9.00
CA LYS A 3 18.95 3.09 -7.67
C LYS A 3 18.20 1.76 -7.81
N LYS A 4 18.50 0.80 -6.96
CA LYS A 4 17.76 -0.47 -6.90
C LYS A 4 16.36 -0.22 -6.35
N VAL A 5 15.36 -0.88 -6.90
CA VAL A 5 13.97 -0.81 -6.46
C VAL A 5 13.50 -2.18 -6.04
N ALA A 6 12.77 -2.25 -4.95
CA ALA A 6 12.06 -3.45 -4.52
C ALA A 6 10.59 -3.11 -4.26
N VAL A 7 9.69 -4.01 -4.66
CA VAL A 7 8.26 -3.95 -4.35
C VAL A 7 7.98 -5.04 -3.32
N VAL A 8 7.31 -4.68 -2.24
CA VAL A 8 6.87 -5.59 -1.18
C VAL A 8 5.36 -5.69 -1.22
N ASP A 9 4.83 -6.87 -1.44
CA ASP A 9 3.39 -7.15 -1.41
C ASP A 9 2.99 -7.59 0.01
N LEU A 10 2.22 -6.75 0.69
CA LEU A 10 1.63 -7.01 2.00
C LEU A 10 0.11 -7.06 1.96
N ASP A 11 -0.52 -7.04 0.78
CA ASP A 11 -1.95 -7.26 0.68
C ASP A 11 -2.29 -8.75 0.87
N LEU A 12 -2.61 -9.10 2.11
CA LEU A 12 -2.91 -10.46 2.53
C LEU A 12 -4.38 -10.84 2.31
N ILE A 13 -5.23 -9.83 2.12
CA ILE A 13 -6.68 -10.00 2.10
C ILE A 13 -7.19 -10.19 0.68
N ASN A 14 -6.52 -9.59 -0.30
CA ASN A 14 -7.02 -9.51 -1.67
C ASN A 14 -6.22 -10.39 -2.64
N PRO A 15 -6.53 -11.71 -2.74
CA PRO A 15 -5.76 -12.64 -3.57
C PRO A 15 -5.81 -12.33 -5.08
N TYR A 16 -6.76 -11.51 -5.53
CA TYR A 16 -6.99 -11.23 -6.94
C TYR A 16 -6.13 -10.11 -7.51
N PHE A 17 -5.62 -9.20 -6.67
CA PHE A 17 -4.85 -8.03 -7.09
C PHE A 17 -3.43 -7.99 -6.51
N ARG A 18 -2.87 -9.16 -6.20
CA ARG A 18 -1.54 -9.25 -5.60
C ARG A 18 -0.45 -8.96 -6.61
N THR A 19 0.55 -8.20 -6.19
CA THR A 19 1.77 -7.88 -6.95
C THR A 19 2.45 -9.14 -7.53
N ARG A 20 2.27 -10.30 -6.91
CA ARG A 20 2.80 -11.59 -7.42
C ARG A 20 2.26 -11.98 -8.80
N VAL A 21 1.06 -11.50 -9.18
CA VAL A 21 0.49 -11.77 -10.52
C VAL A 21 1.30 -11.07 -11.60
N VAL A 22 1.92 -9.95 -11.25
CA VAL A 22 2.77 -9.15 -12.16
C VAL A 22 4.25 -9.27 -11.81
N LYS A 23 4.62 -10.27 -10.99
CA LYS A 23 6.00 -10.48 -10.50
C LYS A 23 6.99 -10.56 -11.66
N SER A 24 6.72 -11.41 -12.65
CA SER A 24 7.60 -11.56 -13.81
C SER A 24 7.82 -10.23 -14.54
N TYR A 25 6.76 -9.45 -14.72
CA TYR A 25 6.85 -8.14 -15.36
C TYR A 25 7.77 -7.18 -14.61
N PHE A 26 7.76 -7.19 -13.27
CA PHE A 26 8.66 -6.36 -12.46
C PHE A 26 10.09 -6.88 -12.50
N GLU A 27 10.28 -8.20 -12.40
CA GLU A 27 11.60 -8.82 -12.43
C GLU A 27 12.31 -8.60 -13.77
N ASP A 28 11.60 -8.66 -14.89
CA ASP A 28 12.10 -8.35 -16.23
C ASP A 28 12.60 -6.90 -16.34
N LYS A 29 12.10 -6.01 -15.50
CA LYS A 29 12.56 -4.61 -15.39
C LYS A 29 13.65 -4.40 -14.34
N GLY A 30 14.17 -5.46 -13.74
CA GLY A 30 15.20 -5.40 -12.71
C GLY A 30 14.66 -4.92 -11.34
N ILE A 31 13.34 -4.98 -11.12
CA ILE A 31 12.68 -4.63 -9.86
C ILE A 31 12.48 -5.92 -9.06
N LYS A 32 13.05 -5.98 -7.85
CA LYS A 32 12.87 -7.13 -6.96
C LYS A 32 11.46 -7.13 -6.38
N VAL A 33 10.76 -8.27 -6.46
CA VAL A 33 9.46 -8.45 -5.81
C VAL A 33 9.62 -9.35 -4.59
N VAL A 34 9.13 -8.89 -3.44
CA VAL A 34 9.09 -9.62 -2.18
C VAL A 34 7.63 -9.80 -1.78
N SER A 35 7.19 -11.03 -1.70
CA SER A 35 5.84 -11.39 -1.25
C SER A 35 5.93 -12.49 -0.18
N PRO A 36 4.94 -12.58 0.74
CA PRO A 36 4.85 -13.70 1.66
C PRO A 36 4.76 -15.03 0.91
N GLU A 37 5.57 -16.01 1.28
CA GLU A 37 5.63 -17.33 0.63
C GLU A 37 5.14 -18.43 1.58
N GLY A 38 4.55 -19.49 1.01
CA GLY A 38 4.24 -20.74 1.70
C GLY A 38 3.07 -20.68 2.68
N LYS A 39 3.16 -21.45 3.77
CA LYS A 39 2.12 -21.58 4.80
C LYS A 39 1.76 -20.25 5.49
N PHE A 40 2.65 -19.27 5.43
CA PHE A 40 2.44 -17.95 6.03
C PHE A 40 1.58 -17.02 5.17
N ALA A 41 1.30 -17.37 3.92
CA ALA A 41 0.42 -16.60 3.04
C ALA A 41 -1.06 -16.65 3.49
N ASN A 42 -1.43 -17.64 4.31
CA ASN A 42 -2.80 -17.87 4.79
C ASN A 42 -2.94 -17.71 6.31
N ALA A 43 -1.90 -17.25 7.00
CA ALA A 43 -1.98 -16.98 8.43
C ALA A 43 -2.68 -15.64 8.67
N ASP A 44 -3.48 -15.55 9.74
CA ASP A 44 -4.20 -14.31 10.15
C ASP A 44 -3.26 -13.13 10.36
N VAL A 45 -2.01 -13.42 10.65
CA VAL A 45 -0.91 -12.45 10.68
C VAL A 45 0.36 -13.13 10.19
N PRO A 46 0.80 -12.92 8.94
CA PRO A 46 1.99 -13.56 8.43
C PRO A 46 3.23 -13.17 9.21
N ALA A 47 4.08 -14.14 9.45
CA ALA A 47 5.44 -13.87 9.90
C ALA A 47 6.14 -13.06 8.80
N LEU A 48 6.56 -11.86 9.16
CA LEU A 48 7.26 -10.96 8.24
C LEU A 48 8.61 -11.59 7.90
N SER A 49 8.83 -11.87 6.62
CA SER A 49 10.06 -12.51 6.19
C SER A 49 11.27 -11.59 6.40
N PRO A 50 12.45 -12.10 6.70
CA PRO A 50 13.69 -11.32 6.76
C PRO A 50 13.95 -10.48 5.49
N ALA A 51 13.43 -10.93 4.34
CA ALA A 51 13.55 -10.21 3.08
C ALA A 51 12.81 -8.85 3.09
N ILE A 52 11.69 -8.73 3.84
CA ILE A 52 10.95 -7.47 3.99
C ILE A 52 11.79 -6.48 4.80
N TYR A 53 12.34 -6.92 5.93
CA TYR A 53 13.22 -6.07 6.74
C TYR A 53 14.45 -5.61 5.94
N GLY A 54 15.02 -6.47 5.11
CA GLY A 54 16.12 -6.10 4.21
C GLY A 54 15.78 -5.00 3.21
N VAL A 55 14.50 -4.88 2.81
CA VAL A 55 14.03 -3.77 1.97
C VAL A 55 13.89 -2.49 2.79
N LEU A 56 13.33 -2.58 4.01
CA LEU A 56 13.12 -1.42 4.89
C LEU A 56 14.44 -0.79 5.35
N GLU A 57 15.43 -1.62 5.64
CA GLU A 57 16.74 -1.20 6.16
C GLU A 57 17.78 -0.92 5.07
N GLY A 58 17.44 -1.15 3.81
CA GLY A 58 18.34 -1.02 2.66
C GLY A 58 18.78 0.41 2.36
N LYS A 59 20.05 0.74 2.63
CA LYS A 59 20.62 2.10 2.50
C LYS A 59 20.73 2.64 1.06
N ASN A 60 20.66 1.79 0.03
CA ASN A 60 20.90 2.15 -1.37
C ASN A 60 19.78 1.69 -2.31
N SER A 61 18.58 1.44 -1.78
CA SER A 61 17.42 0.99 -2.55
C SER A 61 16.18 1.78 -2.16
N TYR A 62 15.22 1.88 -3.08
CA TYR A 62 13.86 2.31 -2.78
C TYR A 62 13.00 1.08 -2.53
N GLY A 63 12.22 1.10 -1.45
CA GLY A 63 11.16 0.13 -1.20
C GLY A 63 9.79 0.75 -1.52
N VAL A 64 8.98 0.08 -2.32
CA VAL A 64 7.55 0.37 -2.49
C VAL A 64 6.80 -0.75 -1.81
N ILE A 65 5.99 -0.41 -0.80
CA ILE A 65 5.27 -1.40 0.00
C ILE A 65 3.79 -1.25 -0.32
N ASP A 66 3.22 -2.28 -0.94
CA ASP A 66 1.79 -2.38 -1.20
C ASP A 66 1.11 -2.99 0.04
N VAL A 67 0.28 -2.19 0.70
CA VAL A 67 -0.41 -2.58 1.93
C VAL A 67 -1.89 -2.69 1.64
N GLY A 68 -2.47 -3.85 1.92
CA GLY A 68 -3.91 -4.06 1.77
C GLY A 68 -4.72 -3.10 2.63
N GLY A 69 -5.85 -2.64 2.09
CA GLY A 69 -6.80 -1.82 2.83
C GLY A 69 -7.44 -2.57 4.01
N GLY A 70 -7.84 -1.85 5.04
CA GLY A 70 -8.54 -2.38 6.19
C GLY A 70 -7.65 -2.70 7.40
N ASP A 71 -8.27 -3.29 8.43
CA ASP A 71 -7.67 -3.43 9.77
C ASP A 71 -6.39 -4.28 9.77
N ILE A 72 -6.36 -5.37 9.00
CA ILE A 72 -5.22 -6.28 8.99
C ILE A 72 -4.00 -5.62 8.35
N GLY A 73 -4.15 -4.95 7.21
CA GLY A 73 -3.05 -4.23 6.55
C GLY A 73 -2.47 -3.15 7.45
N THR A 74 -3.32 -2.42 8.14
CA THR A 74 -2.93 -1.34 9.06
C THR A 74 -2.15 -1.85 10.28
N VAL A 75 -2.57 -3.00 10.84
CA VAL A 75 -1.85 -3.68 11.93
C VAL A 75 -0.47 -4.14 11.48
N VAL A 76 -0.39 -4.73 10.28
CA VAL A 76 0.89 -5.16 9.68
C VAL A 76 1.81 -3.96 9.48
N LEU A 77 1.29 -2.86 8.93
CA LEU A 77 2.05 -1.62 8.77
C LEU A 77 2.59 -1.08 10.09
N GLY A 78 1.79 -1.15 11.17
CA GLY A 78 2.19 -0.72 12.51
C GLY A 78 3.38 -1.51 13.10
N ARG A 79 3.60 -2.75 12.65
CA ARG A 79 4.77 -3.55 13.07
C ARG A 79 6.08 -3.01 12.49
N PHE A 80 6.02 -2.34 11.36
CA PHE A 80 7.21 -1.76 10.73
C PHE A 80 7.63 -0.43 11.33
N LYS A 81 6.83 0.19 12.19
CA LYS A 81 7.13 1.52 12.74
C LYS A 81 8.56 1.65 13.27
N ASN A 82 9.04 0.64 14.00
CA ASN A 82 10.39 0.66 14.59
C ASN A 82 11.51 0.45 13.57
N HIS A 83 11.17 0.02 12.34
CA HIS A 83 12.10 -0.20 11.22
C HIS A 83 12.01 0.91 10.16
N LEU A 84 11.12 1.89 10.36
CA LEU A 84 10.92 3.03 9.50
C LEU A 84 11.45 4.29 10.20
N PRO A 85 12.69 4.73 9.92
CA PRO A 85 13.23 5.94 10.51
C PRO A 85 12.38 7.15 10.12
N ASP A 86 12.18 8.08 11.05
CA ASP A 86 11.45 9.31 10.81
C ASP A 86 12.05 10.07 9.62
N GLY A 87 11.20 10.49 8.69
CA GLY A 87 11.60 11.20 7.47
C GLY A 87 12.21 10.33 6.36
N ALA A 88 12.37 9.01 6.56
CA ALA A 88 12.92 8.11 5.55
C ALA A 88 11.86 7.43 4.68
N PHE A 89 10.59 7.67 4.94
CA PHE A 89 9.47 7.07 4.19
C PHE A 89 8.37 8.10 3.94
N ASN A 90 7.54 7.80 2.94
CA ASN A 90 6.25 8.46 2.74
C ASN A 90 5.15 7.41 2.79
N LEU A 91 4.10 7.69 3.55
CA LEU A 91 2.89 6.88 3.62
C LEU A 91 1.80 7.59 2.80
N PHE A 92 1.35 6.92 1.74
CA PHE A 92 0.26 7.40 0.88
C PHE A 92 -1.02 6.63 1.18
N LEU A 93 -2.12 7.36 1.38
CA LEU A 93 -3.45 6.76 1.38
C LEU A 93 -4.02 6.86 -0.04
N VAL A 94 -4.16 5.71 -0.69
CA VAL A 94 -4.74 5.61 -2.03
C VAL A 94 -6.26 5.49 -1.90
N VAL A 95 -6.98 6.48 -2.43
CA VAL A 95 -8.43 6.63 -2.26
C VAL A 95 -9.14 6.37 -3.59
N ASN A 96 -10.16 5.51 -3.55
CA ASN A 96 -11.13 5.34 -4.62
C ASN A 96 -12.52 5.75 -4.10
N THR A 97 -13.04 6.87 -4.57
CA THR A 97 -14.34 7.41 -4.13
C THR A 97 -15.55 6.62 -4.66
N CYS A 98 -15.34 5.68 -5.58
CA CYS A 98 -16.36 4.70 -5.95
C CYS A 98 -16.53 3.56 -4.93
N ARG A 99 -15.72 3.55 -3.85
CA ARG A 99 -15.87 2.58 -2.76
C ARG A 99 -16.78 3.13 -1.67
N PRO A 100 -17.67 2.30 -1.07
CA PRO A 100 -18.68 2.77 -0.10
C PRO A 100 -18.11 3.55 1.08
N PHE A 101 -16.94 3.13 1.60
CA PHE A 101 -16.35 3.73 2.81
C PHE A 101 -15.49 4.96 2.54
N THR A 102 -15.21 5.31 1.28
CA THR A 102 -14.38 6.45 0.89
C THR A 102 -15.03 7.32 -0.16
N ARG A 103 -16.36 7.27 -0.27
CA ARG A 103 -17.13 8.00 -1.29
C ARG A 103 -17.25 9.50 -1.04
N ASP A 104 -16.95 9.96 0.16
CA ASP A 104 -17.06 11.35 0.58
C ASP A 104 -15.95 11.72 1.58
N MET A 105 -15.80 13.00 1.86
CA MET A 105 -14.78 13.51 2.80
C MET A 105 -14.92 12.94 4.20
N GLY A 106 -16.12 12.66 4.67
CA GLY A 106 -16.37 12.06 5.98
C GLY A 106 -15.76 10.67 6.07
N GLY A 107 -16.04 9.83 5.07
CA GLY A 107 -15.49 8.48 4.96
C GLY A 107 -13.96 8.48 4.80
N ILE A 108 -13.42 9.35 3.94
CA ILE A 108 -11.98 9.50 3.73
C ILE A 108 -11.27 9.91 5.03
N THR A 109 -11.82 10.90 5.74
CA THR A 109 -11.27 11.37 7.02
C THR A 109 -11.30 10.28 8.09
N THR A 110 -12.37 9.49 8.13
CA THR A 110 -12.49 8.35 9.05
C THR A 110 -11.43 7.30 8.74
N ALA A 111 -11.31 6.87 7.48
CA ALA A 111 -10.30 5.91 7.05
C ALA A 111 -8.86 6.40 7.36
N LEU A 112 -8.57 7.68 7.11
CA LEU A 112 -7.29 8.28 7.43
C LEU A 112 -6.97 8.21 8.93
N ARG A 113 -7.92 8.60 9.78
CA ARG A 113 -7.75 8.55 11.25
C ARG A 113 -7.55 7.13 11.77
N ASP A 114 -8.30 6.17 11.24
CA ASP A 114 -8.21 4.77 11.66
C ASP A 114 -6.85 4.17 11.26
N ILE A 115 -6.39 4.45 10.04
CA ILE A 115 -5.06 4.04 9.57
C ILE A 115 -3.96 4.65 10.45
N GLU A 116 -3.98 5.95 10.70
CA GLU A 116 -2.98 6.61 11.54
C GLU A 116 -2.99 6.11 12.98
N LYS A 117 -4.18 5.91 13.56
CA LYS A 117 -4.34 5.39 14.92
C LYS A 117 -3.80 3.96 15.06
N THR A 118 -4.15 3.08 14.13
CA THR A 118 -3.79 1.66 14.19
C THR A 118 -2.33 1.43 13.82
N SER A 119 -1.84 2.06 12.76
CA SER A 119 -0.44 1.92 12.32
C SER A 119 0.53 2.72 13.18
N ARG A 120 0.05 3.75 13.88
CA ARG A 120 0.87 4.74 14.60
C ARG A 120 1.84 5.49 13.69
N LEU A 121 1.55 5.54 12.39
CA LEU A 121 2.29 6.28 11.36
C LEU A 121 1.42 7.43 10.85
N LYS A 122 2.06 8.45 10.30
CA LYS A 122 1.36 9.58 9.69
C LYS A 122 1.26 9.43 8.19
N VAL A 123 0.07 9.69 7.65
CA VAL A 123 -0.15 9.75 6.21
C VAL A 123 0.42 11.07 5.68
N ASN A 124 1.29 10.99 4.69
CA ASN A 124 1.96 12.16 4.10
C ASN A 124 1.15 12.78 2.97
N ALA A 125 0.38 11.98 2.23
CA ALA A 125 -0.45 12.47 1.14
C ALA A 125 -1.59 11.51 0.81
N LEU A 126 -2.64 12.05 0.17
CA LEU A 126 -3.71 11.29 -0.46
C LEU A 126 -3.41 11.13 -1.95
N VAL A 127 -3.71 9.96 -2.49
CA VAL A 127 -3.61 9.68 -3.92
C VAL A 127 -5.01 9.41 -4.46
N SER A 128 -5.49 10.25 -5.37
CA SER A 128 -6.75 10.02 -6.06
C SER A 128 -6.58 8.88 -7.07
N ASN A 129 -7.23 7.77 -6.79
CA ASN A 129 -7.26 6.58 -7.65
C ASN A 129 -8.72 6.13 -7.89
N THR A 130 -9.61 7.11 -8.07
CA THR A 130 -11.02 6.84 -8.30
C THR A 130 -11.21 6.15 -9.64
N ASN A 131 -11.78 4.95 -9.61
CA ASN A 131 -11.99 4.15 -10.80
C ASN A 131 -13.09 3.11 -10.60
N LEU A 132 -13.68 2.67 -11.71
CA LEU A 132 -14.65 1.58 -11.86
C LEU A 132 -14.06 0.45 -12.73
N GLY A 133 -12.74 0.28 -12.74
CA GLY A 133 -12.06 -0.70 -13.60
C GLY A 133 -12.22 -0.33 -15.09
N SER A 134 -12.74 -1.26 -15.89
CA SER A 134 -12.96 -1.06 -17.34
C SER A 134 -14.02 0.00 -17.67
N GLU A 135 -14.88 0.36 -16.72
CA GLU A 135 -15.94 1.37 -16.90
C GLU A 135 -15.49 2.78 -16.50
N THR A 136 -14.20 2.95 -16.19
CA THR A 136 -13.65 4.24 -15.81
C THR A 136 -13.54 5.17 -17.00
N ASP A 137 -14.16 6.33 -16.93
CA ASP A 137 -13.95 7.43 -17.85
C ASP A 137 -13.34 8.67 -17.17
N ALA A 138 -13.11 9.73 -17.94
CA ALA A 138 -12.51 10.94 -17.42
C ALA A 138 -13.41 11.65 -16.37
N SER A 139 -14.73 11.51 -16.47
CA SER A 139 -15.66 12.14 -15.54
C SER A 139 -15.58 11.50 -14.15
N VAL A 140 -15.45 10.18 -14.08
CA VAL A 140 -15.24 9.41 -12.84
C VAL A 140 -13.96 9.85 -12.14
N VAL A 141 -12.86 9.98 -12.89
CA VAL A 141 -11.57 10.39 -12.33
C VAL A 141 -11.62 11.83 -11.80
N LEU A 142 -12.20 12.75 -12.57
CA LEU A 142 -12.31 14.16 -12.19
C LEU A 142 -13.22 14.37 -10.97
N GLU A 143 -14.33 13.63 -10.88
CA GLU A 143 -15.20 13.69 -9.71
C GLU A 143 -14.48 13.21 -8.45
N GLY A 144 -13.77 12.08 -8.53
CA GLY A 144 -12.97 11.60 -7.42
C GLY A 144 -11.89 12.59 -7.00
N TYR A 145 -11.26 13.26 -7.95
CA TYR A 145 -10.26 14.30 -7.65
C TYR A 145 -10.88 15.49 -6.91
N ARG A 146 -12.09 15.95 -7.32
CA ARG A 146 -12.79 17.03 -6.62
C ARG A 146 -13.03 16.70 -5.16
N ILE A 147 -13.61 15.51 -4.89
CA ILE A 147 -13.95 15.07 -3.53
C ILE A 147 -12.69 15.04 -2.63
N ILE A 148 -11.55 14.61 -3.17
CA ILE A 148 -10.31 14.52 -2.40
C ILE A 148 -9.63 15.87 -2.20
N SER A 149 -9.94 16.86 -3.06
CA SER A 149 -9.33 18.19 -3.04
C SER A 149 -10.05 19.20 -2.14
N GLU A 150 -11.23 18.85 -1.60
CA GLU A 150 -11.96 19.63 -0.61
C GLU A 150 -11.30 19.59 0.77
#